data_84ceef9511b82ac1b1edbcad0121e84f
#
_entry.id   84ceef9511b82ac1b1edbcad0121e84f
#
_cell.length_a   1.000
_cell.length_b   1.000
_cell.length_c   1.000
_cell.angle_alpha   90.00
_cell.angle_beta   90.00
_cell.angle_gamma   90.00
#
_symmetry.space_group_name_H-M   'P 1'
#
loop_
_entity.id
_entity.type
_entity.pdbx_description
1 polymer ?
#
loop_
_entity_poly.entity_id
_entity_poly.type
_entity_poly.pdbx_seq_one_letter_code
_entity_poly.pdbx_strand_id
1 'polypeptide(L)'
;MPTKVAHVVLAARDPQVSAAFYTEVLGMQRVWDFDQLDMVFFSFGERDHDLALIKAPEDAPLGNQGFSHVAFEVEGGEEELRRLYRRLLDYGSDVELKADHGLSKSIYFLDPDGNRLEFFYPTMEPDAAMDFMRAGRAGLDPYDIEPASASA
;
A
#
# COMPACT_ATOMS: atom_id res chain seq x y z
N MET A 1 -18.04 -18.79 -9.40
CA MET A 1 -18.14 -17.35 -9.08
C MET A 1 -16.90 -16.94 -8.30
N PRO A 2 -16.18 -15.88 -8.69
CA PRO A 2 -15.09 -15.34 -7.88
C PRO A 2 -15.59 -14.94 -6.49
N THR A 3 -14.77 -15.11 -5.47
CA THR A 3 -15.14 -14.84 -4.06
C THR A 3 -14.36 -13.69 -3.43
N LYS A 4 -13.14 -13.40 -3.94
CA LYS A 4 -12.26 -12.35 -3.42
C LYS A 4 -11.15 -11.99 -4.41
N VAL A 5 -10.52 -10.85 -4.22
CA VAL A 5 -9.22 -10.57 -4.80
C VAL A 5 -8.19 -11.41 -4.04
N ALA A 6 -7.41 -12.22 -4.75
CA ALA A 6 -6.46 -13.15 -4.13
C ALA A 6 -5.07 -12.51 -3.94
N HIS A 7 -4.55 -11.90 -4.98
CA HIS A 7 -3.25 -11.21 -4.96
C HIS A 7 -3.20 -10.12 -6.04
N VAL A 8 -2.18 -9.29 -5.96
CA VAL A 8 -1.84 -8.25 -6.94
C VAL A 8 -0.41 -8.47 -7.42
N VAL A 9 -0.17 -8.30 -8.72
CA VAL A 9 1.19 -8.31 -9.28
C VAL A 9 1.52 -6.92 -9.82
N LEU A 10 2.62 -6.34 -9.36
CA LEU A 10 3.10 -5.03 -9.75
C LEU A 10 4.39 -5.15 -10.55
N ALA A 11 4.53 -4.29 -11.54
CA ALA A 11 5.76 -4.23 -12.33
C ALA A 11 6.84 -3.41 -11.58
N ALA A 12 8.07 -3.90 -11.63
CA ALA A 12 9.24 -3.27 -11.06
C ALA A 12 10.40 -3.27 -12.07
N ARG A 13 11.25 -2.27 -12.04
CA ARG A 13 12.45 -2.24 -12.89
C ARG A 13 13.42 -3.35 -12.47
N ASP A 14 13.61 -3.48 -11.17
CA ASP A 14 14.37 -4.55 -10.53
C ASP A 14 13.63 -5.03 -9.28
N PRO A 15 12.90 -6.17 -9.36
CA PRO A 15 12.15 -6.71 -8.22
C PRO A 15 13.01 -6.97 -6.99
N GLN A 16 14.29 -7.32 -7.17
CA GLN A 16 15.21 -7.58 -6.06
C GLN A 16 15.55 -6.31 -5.28
N VAL A 17 15.75 -5.19 -6.00
CA VAL A 17 15.98 -3.88 -5.37
C VAL A 17 14.71 -3.38 -4.69
N SER A 18 13.57 -3.45 -5.37
CA SER A 18 12.29 -2.97 -4.83
C SER A 18 11.78 -3.82 -3.67
N ALA A 19 12.22 -5.10 -3.56
CA ALA A 19 11.81 -5.99 -2.48
C ALA A 19 12.10 -5.44 -1.08
N ALA A 20 13.18 -4.69 -0.90
CA ALA A 20 13.51 -4.05 0.38
C ALA A 20 12.40 -3.13 0.87
N PHE A 21 11.80 -2.34 -0.02
CA PHE A 21 10.68 -1.46 0.30
C PHE A 21 9.48 -2.24 0.88
N TYR A 22 9.08 -3.35 0.24
CA TYR A 22 7.94 -4.15 0.69
C TYR A 22 8.17 -4.85 2.02
N THR A 23 9.41 -5.23 2.31
CA THR A 23 9.77 -5.83 3.60
C THR A 23 9.97 -4.79 4.70
N GLU A 24 10.64 -3.68 4.42
CA GLU A 24 11.01 -2.69 5.45
C GLU A 24 9.88 -1.70 5.75
N VAL A 25 9.16 -1.25 4.71
CA VAL A 25 8.09 -0.25 4.87
C VAL A 25 6.75 -0.92 5.16
N LEU A 26 6.34 -1.90 4.33
CA LEU A 26 5.05 -2.57 4.49
C LEU A 26 5.08 -3.71 5.52
N GLY A 27 6.26 -4.18 5.93
CA GLY A 27 6.40 -5.28 6.87
C GLY A 27 6.00 -6.64 6.29
N MET A 28 5.95 -6.77 4.98
CA MET A 28 5.62 -8.04 4.32
C MET A 28 6.77 -9.03 4.42
N GLN A 29 6.44 -10.30 4.51
CA GLN A 29 7.42 -11.39 4.45
C GLN A 29 7.71 -11.71 2.98
N ARG A 30 8.97 -11.72 2.59
CA ARG A 30 9.40 -12.27 1.30
C ARG A 30 9.32 -13.78 1.40
N VAL A 31 8.47 -14.41 0.58
CA VAL A 31 8.15 -15.85 0.70
C VAL A 31 8.77 -16.70 -0.39
N TRP A 32 8.98 -16.15 -1.59
CA TRP A 32 9.54 -16.90 -2.70
C TRP A 32 10.09 -16.00 -3.80
N ASP A 33 11.14 -16.49 -4.47
CA ASP A 33 11.72 -15.91 -5.67
C ASP A 33 11.52 -16.86 -6.84
N PHE A 34 11.00 -16.37 -7.95
CA PHE A 34 10.84 -17.14 -9.16
C PHE A 34 11.79 -16.61 -10.24
N ASP A 35 12.99 -17.17 -10.28
CA ASP A 35 14.09 -16.69 -11.13
C ASP A 35 13.77 -16.69 -12.63
N GLN A 36 12.94 -17.64 -13.10
CA GLN A 36 12.60 -17.75 -14.52
C GLN A 36 11.86 -16.54 -15.09
N LEU A 37 11.14 -15.80 -14.24
CA LEU A 37 10.39 -14.59 -14.60
C LEU A 37 10.86 -13.34 -13.85
N ASP A 38 11.98 -13.42 -13.13
CA ASP A 38 12.44 -12.35 -12.25
C ASP A 38 11.28 -11.81 -11.38
N MET A 39 10.68 -12.70 -10.58
CA MET A 39 9.58 -12.35 -9.68
C MET A 39 9.97 -12.55 -8.22
N VAL A 40 9.43 -11.70 -7.36
CA VAL A 40 9.54 -11.82 -5.90
C VAL A 40 8.12 -11.80 -5.30
N PHE A 41 7.82 -12.75 -4.42
CA PHE A 41 6.50 -12.92 -3.81
C PHE A 41 6.54 -12.55 -2.33
N PHE A 42 5.46 -11.91 -1.87
CA PHE A 42 5.33 -11.39 -0.50
C PHE A 42 4.00 -11.81 0.11
N SER A 43 4.00 -12.01 1.44
CA SER A 43 2.79 -12.30 2.21
C SER A 43 2.78 -11.51 3.52
N PHE A 44 1.57 -11.22 4.05
CA PHE A 44 1.37 -10.76 5.43
C PHE A 44 1.35 -11.93 6.45
N GLY A 45 1.49 -13.16 5.98
CA GLY A 45 1.62 -14.36 6.81
C GLY A 45 0.39 -15.25 6.92
N GLU A 46 -0.75 -14.84 6.36
CA GLU A 46 -2.00 -15.62 6.42
C GLU A 46 -2.22 -16.54 5.22
N ARG A 47 -1.51 -16.31 4.13
CA ARG A 47 -1.61 -17.10 2.90
C ARG A 47 -0.25 -17.24 2.21
N ASP A 48 -0.25 -18.02 1.14
CA ASP A 48 0.94 -18.27 0.32
C ASP A 48 1.57 -16.97 -0.22
N HIS A 49 0.75 -16.05 -0.76
CA HIS A 49 1.18 -14.70 -1.13
C HIS A 49 -0.01 -13.75 -1.29
N ASP A 50 0.24 -12.46 -1.07
CA ASP A 50 -0.72 -11.36 -1.21
C ASP A 50 -0.32 -10.43 -2.36
N LEU A 51 0.98 -10.30 -2.60
CA LEU A 51 1.56 -9.42 -3.60
C LEU A 51 2.78 -10.07 -4.24
N ALA A 52 3.00 -9.77 -5.52
CA ALA A 52 4.26 -10.09 -6.19
C ALA A 52 4.79 -8.89 -6.97
N LEU A 53 6.09 -8.82 -7.11
CA LEU A 53 6.77 -7.96 -8.08
C LEU A 53 7.23 -8.81 -9.25
N ILE A 54 7.06 -8.29 -10.46
CA ILE A 54 7.58 -8.89 -11.69
C ILE A 54 8.46 -7.88 -12.43
N LYS A 55 9.59 -8.34 -12.97
CA LYS A 55 10.45 -7.49 -13.77
C LYS A 55 9.73 -6.99 -15.02
N ALA A 56 9.66 -5.68 -15.17
CA ALA A 56 9.15 -5.07 -16.38
C ALA A 56 10.20 -5.16 -17.52
N PRO A 57 9.76 -5.26 -18.78
CA PRO A 57 10.65 -5.05 -19.91
C PRO A 57 11.40 -3.72 -19.80
N GLU A 58 12.62 -3.65 -20.36
CA GLU A 58 13.52 -2.50 -20.18
C GLU A 58 12.88 -1.17 -20.57
N ASP A 59 12.15 -1.15 -21.69
CA ASP A 59 11.49 0.04 -22.24
C ASP A 59 10.04 0.21 -21.77
N ALA A 60 9.52 -0.68 -20.90
CA ALA A 60 8.15 -0.57 -20.43
C ALA A 60 8.01 0.61 -19.47
N PRO A 61 6.92 1.38 -19.57
CA PRO A 61 6.61 2.38 -18.57
C PRO A 61 6.31 1.70 -17.24
N LEU A 62 6.74 2.33 -16.15
CA LEU A 62 6.44 1.90 -14.78
C LEU A 62 5.43 2.81 -14.11
N GLY A 63 4.98 2.39 -12.93
CA GLY A 63 3.97 3.10 -12.17
C GLY A 63 2.56 2.75 -12.65
N ASN A 64 1.60 3.60 -12.34
CA ASN A 64 0.16 3.33 -12.44
C ASN A 64 -0.37 3.32 -13.89
N GLN A 65 0.04 2.36 -14.68
CA GLN A 65 -0.41 2.19 -16.06
C GLN A 65 -1.83 1.58 -16.12
N GLY A 66 -2.84 2.45 -16.14
CA GLY A 66 -4.26 2.05 -16.14
C GLY A 66 -4.79 1.54 -14.80
N PHE A 67 -4.02 1.71 -13.76
CA PHE A 67 -4.26 1.24 -12.40
C PHE A 67 -4.06 2.43 -11.44
N SER A 68 -4.99 2.70 -10.53
CA SER A 68 -4.89 3.86 -9.64
C SER A 68 -3.93 3.62 -8.47
N HIS A 69 -4.28 2.69 -7.59
CA HIS A 69 -3.48 2.35 -6.40
C HIS A 69 -3.86 0.99 -5.82
N VAL A 70 -3.03 0.48 -4.94
CA VAL A 70 -3.34 -0.62 -4.01
C VAL A 70 -3.46 -0.03 -2.61
N ALA A 71 -4.55 -0.36 -1.92
CA ALA A 71 -4.77 0.05 -0.54
C ALA A 71 -4.50 -1.11 0.43
N PHE A 72 -3.80 -0.79 1.51
CA PHE A 72 -3.51 -1.69 2.62
C PHE A 72 -4.21 -1.19 3.87
N GLU A 73 -5.07 -2.02 4.45
CA GLU A 73 -5.72 -1.71 5.71
C GLU A 73 -4.73 -1.85 6.87
N VAL A 74 -4.74 -0.84 7.73
CA VAL A 74 -3.87 -0.74 8.89
C VAL A 74 -4.69 -1.04 10.15
N GLU A 75 -4.31 -2.07 10.86
CA GLU A 75 -4.82 -2.33 12.20
C GLU A 75 -4.13 -1.43 13.23
N GLY A 76 -4.88 -0.97 14.25
CA GLY A 76 -4.33 -0.07 15.27
C GLY A 76 -4.62 1.42 15.05
N GLY A 77 -5.36 1.76 13.99
CA GLY A 77 -5.90 3.09 13.76
C GLY A 77 -4.82 4.15 13.50
N GLU A 78 -5.10 5.38 13.96
CA GLU A 78 -4.24 6.54 13.69
C GLU A 78 -2.82 6.37 14.24
N GLU A 79 -2.67 5.74 15.40
CA GLU A 79 -1.34 5.59 16.00
C GLU A 79 -0.42 4.72 15.13
N GLU A 80 -0.93 3.62 14.59
CA GLU A 80 -0.14 2.78 13.69
C GLU A 80 0.07 3.46 12.33
N LEU A 81 -0.92 4.19 11.82
CA LEU A 81 -0.74 4.98 10.60
C LEU A 81 0.37 6.03 10.77
N ARG A 82 0.50 6.66 11.94
CA ARG A 82 1.60 7.60 12.25
C ARG A 82 2.96 6.91 12.28
N ARG A 83 3.05 5.65 12.76
CA ARG A 83 4.29 4.84 12.73
C ARG A 83 4.68 4.48 11.30
N LEU A 84 3.71 4.06 10.50
CA LEU A 84 3.94 3.76 9.08
C LEU A 84 4.35 5.01 8.31
N TYR A 85 3.75 6.15 8.62
CA TYR A 85 4.16 7.43 8.04
C TYR A 85 5.63 7.76 8.39
N ARG A 86 6.06 7.53 9.62
CA ARG A 86 7.48 7.67 10.00
C ARG A 86 8.37 6.74 9.16
N ARG A 87 8.00 5.47 8.99
CA ARG A 87 8.76 4.52 8.14
C ARG A 87 8.89 4.99 6.70
N LEU A 88 7.81 5.51 6.11
CA LEU A 88 7.83 6.08 4.76
C LEU A 88 8.88 7.19 4.65
N LEU A 89 8.86 8.13 5.60
CA LEU A 89 9.82 9.25 5.63
C LEU A 89 11.26 8.78 5.83
N ASP A 90 11.47 7.84 6.76
CA ASP A 90 12.80 7.30 7.05
C ASP A 90 13.38 6.51 5.88
N TYR A 91 12.52 5.84 5.10
CA TYR A 91 12.91 5.15 3.86
C TYR A 91 13.15 6.14 2.70
N GLY A 92 12.63 7.35 2.79
CA GLY A 92 12.70 8.35 1.73
C GLY A 92 11.64 8.19 0.64
N SER A 93 10.50 7.59 0.99
CA SER A 93 9.38 7.42 0.05
C SER A 93 8.68 8.75 -0.25
N ASP A 94 8.20 8.89 -1.48
CA ASP A 94 7.38 10.04 -1.89
C ASP A 94 5.96 9.88 -1.35
N VAL A 95 5.59 10.69 -0.37
CA VAL A 95 4.23 10.82 0.14
C VAL A 95 3.50 11.87 -0.68
N GLU A 96 2.44 11.45 -1.39
CA GLU A 96 1.74 12.32 -2.33
C GLU A 96 0.53 13.03 -1.72
N LEU A 97 -0.23 12.34 -0.85
CA LEU A 97 -1.49 12.84 -0.34
C LEU A 97 -1.80 12.25 1.03
N LYS A 98 -2.36 13.08 1.91
CA LYS A 98 -2.98 12.66 3.16
C LYS A 98 -4.45 13.07 3.11
N ALA A 99 -5.37 12.13 3.25
CA ALA A 99 -6.79 12.35 2.98
C ALA A 99 -7.70 11.78 4.06
N ASP A 100 -8.75 12.53 4.35
CA ASP A 100 -9.90 12.10 5.14
C ASP A 100 -11.07 11.82 4.19
N HIS A 101 -11.45 10.55 4.07
CA HIS A 101 -12.59 10.13 3.24
C HIS A 101 -13.91 10.11 4.03
N GLY A 102 -13.87 10.46 5.31
CA GLY A 102 -14.99 10.35 6.23
C GLY A 102 -15.14 8.95 6.84
N LEU A 103 -15.14 7.93 5.99
CA LEU A 103 -15.22 6.51 6.40
C LEU A 103 -13.85 5.87 6.68
N SER A 104 -12.80 6.50 6.22
CA SER A 104 -11.41 6.09 6.43
C SER A 104 -10.47 7.28 6.39
N LYS A 105 -9.27 7.13 6.95
CA LYS A 105 -8.20 8.10 6.86
C LYS A 105 -6.97 7.45 6.26
N SER A 106 -6.31 8.17 5.34
CA SER A 106 -5.38 7.59 4.38
C SER A 106 -4.11 8.41 4.19
N ILE A 107 -3.02 7.70 3.86
CA ILE A 107 -1.77 8.25 3.34
C ILE A 107 -1.46 7.54 2.03
N TYR A 108 -1.30 8.32 0.95
CA TYR A 108 -0.91 7.85 -0.38
C TYR A 108 0.56 8.11 -0.62
N PHE A 109 1.26 7.13 -1.14
CA PHE A 109 2.70 7.18 -1.36
C PHE A 109 3.11 6.34 -2.57
N LEU A 110 4.34 6.53 -3.03
CA LEU A 110 4.90 5.75 -4.14
C LEU A 110 5.87 4.70 -3.62
N ASP A 111 5.84 3.53 -4.25
CA ASP A 111 6.92 2.56 -4.15
C ASP A 111 8.14 3.01 -4.99
N PRO A 112 9.30 2.31 -4.95
CA PRO A 112 10.48 2.68 -5.71
C PRO A 112 10.29 2.70 -7.24
N ASP A 113 9.27 2.03 -7.75
CA ASP A 113 8.96 1.96 -9.18
C ASP A 113 7.86 2.93 -9.61
N GLY A 114 7.35 3.77 -8.69
CA GLY A 114 6.29 4.73 -8.94
C GLY A 114 4.89 4.14 -8.90
N ASN A 115 4.72 2.93 -8.37
CA ASN A 115 3.39 2.41 -8.10
C ASN A 115 2.78 3.14 -6.91
N ARG A 116 1.56 3.68 -7.08
CA ARG A 116 0.85 4.34 -5.99
C ARG A 116 0.25 3.30 -5.06
N LEU A 117 0.53 3.47 -3.78
CA LEU A 117 0.03 2.67 -2.68
C LEU A 117 -0.69 3.56 -1.67
N GLU A 118 -1.54 2.94 -0.85
CA GLU A 118 -2.29 3.62 0.21
C GLU A 118 -2.18 2.83 1.50
N PHE A 119 -1.87 3.49 2.60
CA PHE A 119 -2.18 3.01 3.95
C PHE A 119 -3.45 3.69 4.41
N PHE A 120 -4.42 2.92 4.90
CA PHE A 120 -5.64 3.48 5.47
C PHE A 120 -6.11 2.72 6.70
N TYR A 121 -6.84 3.39 7.58
CA TYR A 121 -7.61 2.74 8.61
C TYR A 121 -9.08 3.18 8.55
N PRO A 122 -10.03 2.26 8.79
CA PRO A 122 -11.45 2.58 8.81
C PRO A 122 -11.80 3.39 10.05
N THR A 123 -12.69 4.38 9.91
CA THR A 123 -13.21 5.20 11.02
C THR A 123 -14.62 4.78 11.46
N MET A 124 -15.21 3.80 10.78
CA MET A 124 -16.52 3.27 11.08
C MET A 124 -16.62 1.80 10.66
N GLU A 125 -17.60 1.09 11.23
CA GLU A 125 -17.89 -0.30 10.88
C GLU A 125 -18.34 -0.44 9.41
N PRO A 126 -18.13 -1.60 8.76
CA PRO A 126 -18.39 -1.80 7.33
C PRO A 126 -19.80 -1.43 6.87
N ASP A 127 -20.83 -1.79 7.63
CA ASP A 127 -22.24 -1.48 7.28
C ASP A 127 -22.48 0.04 7.30
N ALA A 128 -21.97 0.72 8.34
CA ALA A 128 -22.07 2.18 8.45
C ALA A 128 -21.27 2.88 7.35
N ALA A 129 -20.09 2.36 6.99
CA ALA A 129 -19.29 2.87 5.90
C ALA A 129 -20.01 2.74 4.55
N MET A 130 -20.68 1.61 4.33
CA MET A 130 -21.47 1.38 3.12
C MET A 130 -22.64 2.37 3.01
N ASP A 131 -23.37 2.59 4.10
CA ASP A 131 -24.46 3.56 4.13
C ASP A 131 -23.96 4.99 3.95
N PHE A 132 -22.81 5.32 4.53
CA PHE A 132 -22.14 6.61 4.35
C PHE A 132 -21.77 6.88 2.90
N MET A 133 -21.20 5.89 2.20
CA MET A 133 -20.87 5.96 0.78
C MET A 133 -22.13 6.10 -0.10
N ARG A 134 -23.16 5.29 0.15
CA ARG A 134 -24.44 5.33 -0.58
C ARG A 134 -25.15 6.67 -0.43
N ALA A 135 -24.99 7.31 0.73
CA ALA A 135 -25.53 8.66 0.98
C ALA A 135 -24.71 9.78 0.31
N GLY A 136 -23.65 9.46 -0.44
CA GLY A 136 -22.77 10.41 -1.11
C GLY A 136 -21.95 11.29 -0.16
N ARG A 137 -21.65 10.80 1.03
CA ARG A 137 -20.92 11.56 2.06
C ARG A 137 -19.41 11.33 2.03
N ALA A 138 -18.93 10.30 1.32
CA ALA A 138 -17.51 10.08 1.16
C ALA A 138 -16.84 11.26 0.43
N GLY A 139 -15.70 11.68 0.91
CA GLY A 139 -15.00 12.87 0.42
C GLY A 139 -13.51 12.66 0.27
N LEU A 140 -12.83 13.76 -0.01
CA LEU A 140 -11.37 13.84 -0.11
C LEU A 140 -10.92 15.12 0.59
N ASP A 141 -11.16 15.19 1.89
CA ASP A 141 -10.76 16.34 2.69
C ASP A 141 -9.27 16.21 3.09
N PRO A 142 -8.57 17.33 3.28
CA PRO A 142 -7.20 17.29 3.82
C PRO A 142 -7.17 16.60 5.18
N TYR A 143 -6.19 15.74 5.38
CA TYR A 143 -5.95 15.08 6.66
C TYR A 143 -4.63 15.53 7.26
N ASP A 144 -4.72 16.26 8.37
CA ASP A 144 -3.56 16.77 9.09
C ASP A 144 -3.06 15.69 10.07
N ILE A 145 -2.17 14.84 9.58
CA ILE A 145 -1.50 13.80 10.38
C ILE A 145 -0.01 14.05 10.41
N GLU A 146 0.56 14.00 11.61
CA GLU A 146 2.01 14.05 11.83
C GLU A 146 2.58 12.64 12.01
N PRO A 147 3.80 12.38 11.52
CA PRO A 147 4.45 11.10 11.75
C PRO A 147 4.73 10.88 13.24
N ALA A 148 4.83 9.62 13.65
CA ALA A 148 5.31 9.30 14.99
C ALA A 148 6.71 9.89 15.21
N SER A 149 7.05 10.18 16.46
CA SER A 149 8.40 10.64 16.82
C SER A 149 9.44 9.62 16.36
N ALA A 150 10.58 10.11 15.90
CA ALA A 150 11.71 9.22 15.61
C ALA A 150 12.05 8.41 16.86
N SER A 151 12.20 7.10 16.71
CA SER A 151 12.71 6.27 17.80
C SER A 151 14.11 6.74 18.15
N ALA A 152 14.31 7.07 19.42
CA ALA A 152 15.61 7.48 19.93
C ALA A 152 16.63 6.33 19.83
#